data_3d6773206839a7f99ee0541297bc8105
#
_entry.id   3d6773206839a7f99ee0541297bc8105
#
_cell.length_a   1.000
_cell.length_b   1.000
_cell.length_c   1.000
_cell.angle_alpha   90.00
_cell.angle_beta   90.00
_cell.angle_gamma   90.00
#
_symmetry.space_group_name_H-M   'P 1'
#
loop_
_entity.id
_entity.type
_entity.pdbx_description
1 polymer ?
#
loop_
_entity_poly.entity_id
_entity_poly.type
_entity_poly.pdbx_seq_one_letter_code
_entity_poly.pdbx_strand_id
1 'polypeptide(L)'
;MKIGAIGKSTAAAIRTYGRRADFIGYSTDTRLTGKQFASLVKSAPVVFPQAKDSMRTVQQQFVNKSQTRDLAVYETIQKPVEDTPDADIMLFTSPSNVEAFFEKKKLNSSQKVIAMGDATAHTLKQLGVKSVYLVPSFDEVGLLQAIFSV
;
A
#
# COMPACT_ATOMS: atom_id res chain seq x y z
N MET A 1 -4.97 -23.57 -12.28
CA MET A 1 -4.54 -22.15 -12.24
C MET A 1 -3.81 -21.92 -10.91
N LYS A 2 -2.59 -21.37 -10.93
CA LYS A 2 -1.83 -21.00 -9.74
C LYS A 2 -2.14 -19.55 -9.34
N ILE A 3 -2.08 -19.23 -8.06
CA ILE A 3 -2.45 -17.93 -7.52
C ILE A 3 -1.28 -17.37 -6.71
N GLY A 4 -0.85 -16.15 -7.03
CA GLY A 4 0.09 -15.39 -6.22
C GLY A 4 -0.62 -14.28 -5.43
N ALA A 5 -0.22 -14.05 -4.19
CA ALA A 5 -0.69 -12.97 -3.35
C ALA A 5 0.46 -12.06 -2.94
N ILE A 6 0.26 -10.74 -3.06
CA ILE A 6 1.19 -9.74 -2.54
C ILE A 6 0.78 -9.43 -1.10
N GLY A 7 1.31 -10.20 -0.15
CA GLY A 7 1.04 -10.01 1.27
C GLY A 7 0.04 -11.01 1.87
N LYS A 8 0.12 -11.10 3.20
CA LYS A 8 -0.63 -12.06 4.02
C LYS A 8 -2.15 -11.81 3.97
N SER A 9 -2.58 -10.55 4.00
CA SER A 9 -4.00 -10.19 3.98
C SER A 9 -4.70 -10.64 2.71
N THR A 10 -4.05 -10.46 1.54
CA THR A 10 -4.56 -10.96 0.25
C THR A 10 -4.62 -12.49 0.25
N ALA A 11 -3.59 -13.16 0.79
CA ALA A 11 -3.59 -14.61 0.90
C ALA A 11 -4.70 -15.12 1.83
N ALA A 12 -4.97 -14.42 2.92
CA ALA A 12 -6.08 -14.73 3.83
C ALA A 12 -7.43 -14.57 3.11
N ALA A 13 -7.64 -13.48 2.39
CA ALA A 13 -8.85 -13.25 1.62
C ALA A 13 -9.09 -14.37 0.56
N ILE A 14 -8.03 -14.83 -0.13
CA ILE A 14 -8.14 -15.95 -1.08
C ILE A 14 -8.66 -17.21 -0.40
N ARG A 15 -8.30 -17.45 0.87
CA ARG A 15 -8.76 -18.62 1.64
C ARG A 15 -10.26 -18.57 1.93
N THR A 16 -10.85 -17.40 2.16
CA THR A 16 -12.30 -17.27 2.39
C THR A 16 -13.12 -17.72 1.17
N TYR A 17 -12.52 -17.70 -0.03
CA TYR A 17 -13.10 -18.22 -1.26
C TYR A 17 -12.70 -19.68 -1.57
N GLY A 18 -12.25 -20.43 -0.56
CA GLY A 18 -11.94 -21.86 -0.70
C GLY A 18 -10.67 -22.14 -1.53
N ARG A 19 -9.80 -21.16 -1.75
CA ARG A 19 -8.56 -21.30 -2.53
C ARG A 19 -7.34 -21.04 -1.66
N ARG A 20 -6.16 -21.44 -2.14
CA ARG A 20 -4.88 -21.13 -1.50
C ARG A 20 -3.97 -20.42 -2.48
N ALA A 21 -3.21 -19.46 -1.97
CA ALA A 21 -2.13 -18.85 -2.74
C ALA A 21 -0.94 -19.83 -2.82
N ASP A 22 -0.43 -20.03 -4.04
CA ASP A 22 0.77 -20.83 -4.32
C ASP A 22 2.06 -20.02 -4.03
N PHE A 23 1.94 -18.68 -4.03
CA PHE A 23 2.99 -17.75 -3.66
C PHE A 23 2.41 -16.67 -2.76
N ILE A 24 3.16 -16.29 -1.72
CA ILE A 24 2.82 -15.18 -0.84
C ILE A 24 4.06 -14.31 -0.68
N GLY A 25 3.96 -13.03 -1.05
CA GLY A 25 5.00 -12.06 -0.76
C GLY A 25 4.98 -11.65 0.72
N TYR A 26 6.09 -11.78 1.39
CA TYR A 26 6.22 -11.41 2.82
C TYR A 26 7.00 -10.12 3.04
N SER A 27 7.68 -9.62 2.01
CA SER A 27 8.47 -8.40 2.11
C SER A 27 7.59 -7.15 2.05
N THR A 28 7.91 -6.16 2.85
CA THR A 28 7.36 -4.80 2.73
C THR A 28 7.88 -4.11 1.47
N ASP A 29 9.02 -4.55 0.94
CA ASP A 29 9.53 -4.12 -0.37
C ASP A 29 8.82 -4.90 -1.49
N THR A 30 7.89 -4.22 -2.15
CA THR A 30 7.13 -4.76 -3.28
C THR A 30 8.03 -5.11 -4.49
N ARG A 31 9.18 -4.43 -4.66
CA ARG A 31 10.14 -4.75 -5.71
C ARG A 31 10.81 -6.09 -5.46
N LEU A 32 11.19 -6.35 -4.22
CA LEU A 32 11.77 -7.64 -3.82
C LEU A 32 10.76 -8.77 -4.01
N THR A 33 9.52 -8.58 -3.56
CA THR A 33 8.41 -9.50 -3.82
C THR A 33 8.24 -9.76 -5.33
N GLY A 34 8.31 -8.71 -6.15
CA GLY A 34 8.21 -8.81 -7.61
C GLY A 34 9.34 -9.65 -8.23
N LYS A 35 10.58 -9.45 -7.79
CA LYS A 35 11.74 -10.26 -8.26
C LYS A 35 11.58 -11.73 -7.90
N GLN A 36 11.18 -12.02 -6.66
CA GLN A 36 10.95 -13.40 -6.21
C GLN A 36 9.84 -14.08 -7.01
N PHE A 37 8.73 -13.35 -7.23
CA PHE A 37 7.61 -13.88 -8.00
C PHE A 37 7.98 -14.11 -9.47
N ALA A 38 8.65 -13.16 -10.12
CA ALA A 38 9.10 -13.30 -11.51
C ALA A 38 10.05 -14.51 -11.69
N SER A 39 10.97 -14.73 -10.74
CA SER A 39 11.86 -15.89 -10.72
C SER A 39 11.09 -17.20 -10.58
N LEU A 40 10.04 -17.24 -9.76
CA LEU A 40 9.23 -18.42 -9.53
C LEU A 40 8.39 -18.80 -10.76
N VAL A 41 7.75 -17.83 -11.41
CA VAL A 41 6.85 -18.09 -12.54
C VAL A 41 7.58 -18.32 -13.86
N LYS A 42 8.88 -17.95 -13.92
CA LYS A 42 9.71 -18.11 -15.12
C LYS A 42 9.06 -17.46 -16.36
N SER A 43 8.75 -18.25 -17.38
CA SER A 43 8.14 -17.78 -18.63
C SER A 43 6.60 -17.94 -18.67
N ALA A 44 5.98 -18.41 -17.58
CA ALA A 44 4.53 -18.60 -17.56
C ALA A 44 3.78 -17.26 -17.69
N PRO A 45 2.66 -17.21 -18.44
CA PRO A 45 1.86 -16.02 -18.54
C PRO A 45 1.21 -15.68 -17.18
N VAL A 46 1.17 -14.41 -16.84
CA VAL A 46 0.65 -13.91 -15.56
C VAL A 46 -0.37 -12.81 -15.81
N VAL A 47 -1.51 -12.91 -15.13
CA VAL A 47 -2.53 -11.87 -15.10
C VAL A 47 -2.50 -11.20 -13.71
N PHE A 48 -2.53 -9.87 -13.70
CA PHE A 48 -2.54 -9.05 -12.50
C PHE A 48 -3.89 -8.33 -12.36
N PRO A 49 -4.87 -8.90 -11.61
CA PRO A 49 -6.04 -8.17 -11.18
C PRO A 49 -5.61 -7.06 -10.22
N GLN A 50 -5.91 -5.81 -10.54
CA GLN A 50 -5.39 -4.65 -9.80
C GLN A 50 -6.26 -3.41 -9.97
N ALA A 51 -5.97 -2.35 -9.22
CA ALA A 51 -6.55 -1.04 -9.45
C ALA A 51 -6.14 -0.50 -10.83
N LYS A 52 -7.02 0.29 -11.46
CA LYS A 52 -6.76 0.98 -12.73
C LYS A 52 -5.45 1.79 -12.67
N ASP A 53 -5.22 2.49 -11.56
CA ASP A 53 -4.07 3.37 -11.33
C ASP A 53 -2.93 2.71 -10.54
N SER A 54 -2.82 1.38 -10.64
CA SER A 54 -1.76 0.63 -9.99
C SER A 54 -0.37 1.08 -10.45
N MET A 55 0.56 1.23 -9.52
CA MET A 55 1.98 1.55 -9.80
C MET A 55 2.73 0.44 -10.56
N ARG A 56 2.15 -0.76 -10.68
CA ARG A 56 2.72 -1.91 -11.40
C ARG A 56 4.12 -2.33 -10.94
N THR A 57 4.44 -2.08 -9.69
CA THR A 57 5.80 -2.31 -9.14
C THR A 57 6.26 -3.76 -9.29
N VAL A 58 5.36 -4.73 -9.12
CA VAL A 58 5.66 -6.16 -9.32
C VAL A 58 5.90 -6.48 -10.79
N GLN A 59 5.04 -6.00 -11.69
CA GLN A 59 5.15 -6.25 -13.13
C GLN A 59 6.43 -5.66 -13.73
N GLN A 60 6.92 -4.55 -13.15
CA GLN A 60 8.18 -3.92 -13.57
C GLN A 60 9.40 -4.81 -13.35
N GLN A 61 9.31 -5.83 -12.48
CA GLN A 61 10.41 -6.76 -12.22
C GLN A 61 10.51 -7.90 -13.24
N PHE A 62 9.53 -8.06 -14.12
CA PHE A 62 9.57 -9.07 -15.17
C PHE A 62 10.46 -8.60 -16.32
N VAL A 63 11.38 -9.45 -16.75
CA VAL A 63 12.26 -9.17 -17.91
C VAL A 63 11.43 -9.15 -19.20
N ASN A 64 10.64 -10.20 -19.42
CA ASN A 64 9.74 -10.28 -20.57
C ASN A 64 8.38 -9.68 -20.20
N LYS A 65 8.12 -8.47 -20.66
CA LYS A 65 6.86 -7.76 -20.40
C LYS A 65 5.65 -8.40 -21.08
N SER A 66 5.85 -9.13 -22.19
CA SER A 66 4.75 -9.75 -22.93
C SER A 66 4.08 -10.92 -22.17
N GLN A 67 4.74 -11.48 -21.14
CA GLN A 67 4.14 -12.51 -20.30
C GLN A 67 3.18 -11.95 -19.24
N THR A 68 3.17 -10.61 -19.01
CA THR A 68 2.31 -9.98 -18.02
C THR A 68 1.12 -9.30 -18.67
N ARG A 69 -0.07 -9.47 -18.08
CA ARG A 69 -1.29 -8.76 -18.46
C ARG A 69 -1.91 -8.12 -17.23
N ASP A 70 -2.18 -6.84 -17.33
CA ASP A 70 -2.92 -6.10 -16.31
C ASP A 70 -4.42 -6.25 -16.57
N LEU A 71 -5.16 -6.48 -15.49
CA LEU A 71 -6.62 -6.50 -15.49
C LEU A 71 -7.10 -5.50 -14.45
N ALA A 72 -7.56 -4.34 -14.89
CA ALA A 72 -8.18 -3.37 -14.00
C ALA A 72 -9.53 -3.92 -13.53
N VAL A 73 -9.65 -4.21 -12.23
CA VAL A 73 -10.86 -4.77 -11.61
C VAL A 73 -11.55 -3.77 -10.68
N TYR A 74 -10.90 -2.66 -10.34
CA TYR A 74 -11.48 -1.54 -9.58
C TYR A 74 -10.74 -0.24 -9.88
N GLU A 75 -11.36 0.86 -9.50
CA GLU A 75 -10.79 2.20 -9.55
C GLU A 75 -10.94 2.84 -8.16
N THR A 76 -9.90 3.55 -7.72
CA THR A 76 -9.94 4.32 -6.48
C THR A 76 -10.32 5.74 -6.81
N ILE A 77 -11.45 6.20 -6.26
CA ILE A 77 -11.90 7.58 -6.39
C ILE A 77 -11.62 8.30 -5.08
N GLN A 78 -10.80 9.34 -5.14
CA GLN A 78 -10.56 10.21 -3.99
C GLN A 78 -11.83 10.98 -3.65
N LYS A 79 -12.24 10.92 -2.40
CA LYS A 79 -13.31 11.75 -1.86
C LYS A 79 -12.75 12.57 -0.72
N PRO A 80 -12.53 13.88 -0.91
CA PRO A 80 -12.09 14.76 0.17
C PRO A 80 -13.10 14.71 1.32
N VAL A 81 -12.61 14.62 2.54
CA VAL A 81 -13.46 14.60 3.73
C VAL A 81 -13.78 16.04 4.10
N GLU A 82 -15.08 16.36 4.20
CA GLU A 82 -15.54 17.70 4.56
C GLU A 82 -15.44 17.95 6.06
N ASP A 83 -15.87 16.97 6.86
CA ASP A 83 -15.77 17.00 8.30
C ASP A 83 -14.76 15.98 8.82
N THR A 84 -13.69 16.47 9.42
CA THR A 84 -12.78 15.64 10.19
C THR A 84 -12.91 16.02 11.66
N PRO A 85 -13.12 15.07 12.57
CA PRO A 85 -13.09 15.37 14.01
C PRO A 85 -11.73 15.97 14.37
N ASP A 86 -11.74 16.83 15.38
CA ASP A 86 -10.48 17.33 15.92
C ASP A 86 -9.75 16.18 16.61
N ALA A 87 -8.48 15.99 16.25
CA ALA A 87 -7.67 14.89 16.74
C ALA A 87 -6.22 15.34 16.92
N ASP A 88 -5.61 14.91 18.01
CA ASP A 88 -4.20 15.22 18.31
C ASP A 88 -3.24 14.43 17.42
N ILE A 89 -3.66 13.24 16.96
CA ILE A 89 -2.85 12.35 16.15
C ILE A 89 -3.57 12.07 14.82
N MET A 90 -2.88 12.34 13.72
CA MET A 90 -3.35 12.06 12.36
C MET A 90 -2.58 10.89 11.76
N LEU A 91 -3.30 9.79 11.46
CA LEU A 91 -2.73 8.63 10.81
C LEU A 91 -3.11 8.59 9.33
N PHE A 92 -2.10 8.54 8.47
CA PHE A 92 -2.29 8.37 7.03
C PHE A 92 -1.80 7.00 6.57
N THR A 93 -2.70 6.25 5.92
CA THR A 93 -2.44 4.86 5.50
C THR A 93 -1.95 4.75 4.05
N SER A 94 -2.12 5.81 3.25
CA SER A 94 -1.69 5.82 1.84
C SER A 94 -1.42 7.24 1.33
N PRO A 95 -0.63 7.41 0.25
CA PRO A 95 -0.46 8.70 -0.43
C PRO A 95 -1.78 9.34 -0.84
N SER A 96 -2.71 8.56 -1.39
CA SER A 96 -4.01 9.06 -1.82
C SER A 96 -4.87 9.62 -0.67
N ASN A 97 -4.76 9.06 0.55
CA ASN A 97 -5.43 9.61 1.72
C ASN A 97 -4.81 10.95 2.14
N VAL A 98 -3.49 11.10 2.01
CA VAL A 98 -2.81 12.37 2.24
C VAL A 98 -3.31 13.42 1.26
N GLU A 99 -3.29 13.13 -0.03
CA GLU A 99 -3.74 14.04 -1.08
C GLU A 99 -5.19 14.45 -0.89
N ALA A 100 -6.09 13.50 -0.64
CA ALA A 100 -7.50 13.76 -0.40
C ALA A 100 -7.74 14.66 0.85
N PHE A 101 -6.96 14.48 1.91
CA PHE A 101 -7.04 15.32 3.10
C PHE A 101 -6.57 16.74 2.79
N PHE A 102 -5.38 16.89 2.20
CA PHE A 102 -4.77 18.20 1.95
C PHE A 102 -5.46 18.99 0.84
N GLU A 103 -6.33 18.39 0.05
CA GLU A 103 -7.16 19.11 -0.93
C GLU A 103 -8.06 20.15 -0.26
N LYS A 104 -8.62 19.85 0.92
CA LYS A 104 -9.57 20.73 1.63
C LYS A 104 -9.16 21.11 3.05
N LYS A 105 -8.18 20.44 3.63
CA LYS A 105 -7.79 20.61 5.04
C LYS A 105 -6.29 20.92 5.16
N LYS A 106 -5.93 21.43 6.32
CA LYS A 106 -4.54 21.61 6.72
C LYS A 106 -4.36 21.07 8.13
N LEU A 107 -3.18 20.58 8.41
CA LEU A 107 -2.80 20.20 9.77
C LEU A 107 -2.60 21.47 10.61
N ASN A 108 -2.96 21.41 11.88
CA ASN A 108 -2.55 22.40 12.83
C ASN A 108 -1.15 22.06 13.42
N SER A 109 -0.51 23.03 14.05
CA SER A 109 0.86 22.87 14.54
C SER A 109 1.02 21.91 15.72
N SER A 110 -0.08 21.59 16.42
CA SER A 110 -0.08 20.67 17.57
C SER A 110 -0.26 19.22 17.16
N GLN A 111 -0.81 18.98 15.96
CA GLN A 111 -1.10 17.61 15.50
C GLN A 111 0.16 16.81 15.22
N LYS A 112 0.20 15.61 15.75
CA LYS A 112 1.23 14.61 15.44
C LYS A 112 0.82 13.83 14.21
N VAL A 113 1.78 13.51 13.35
CA VAL A 113 1.49 12.85 12.07
C VAL A 113 2.21 11.52 11.98
N ILE A 114 1.44 10.46 11.77
CA ILE A 114 1.94 9.10 11.58
C ILE A 114 1.66 8.68 10.14
N ALA A 115 2.65 8.11 9.47
CA ALA A 115 2.52 7.51 8.15
C ALA A 115 2.70 5.99 8.23
N MET A 116 1.84 5.26 7.56
CA MET A 116 1.89 3.79 7.55
C MET A 116 3.06 3.24 6.73
N GLY A 117 3.72 4.06 5.87
CA GLY A 117 4.87 3.61 5.07
C GLY A 117 5.59 4.76 4.39
N ASP A 118 6.77 4.45 3.82
CA ASP A 118 7.68 5.43 3.23
C ASP A 118 7.04 6.27 2.12
N ALA A 119 6.22 5.66 1.25
CA ALA A 119 5.53 6.39 0.19
C ALA A 119 4.58 7.45 0.76
N THR A 120 3.83 7.11 1.82
CA THR A 120 2.92 8.02 2.52
C THR A 120 3.70 9.15 3.20
N ALA A 121 4.79 8.81 3.90
CA ALA A 121 5.66 9.80 4.54
C ALA A 121 6.31 10.74 3.53
N HIS A 122 6.69 10.24 2.37
CA HIS A 122 7.25 11.05 1.29
C HIS A 122 6.23 12.08 0.79
N THR A 123 4.98 11.66 0.53
CA THR A 123 3.90 12.57 0.11
C THR A 123 3.63 13.64 1.16
N LEU A 124 3.57 13.28 2.45
CA LEU A 124 3.41 14.23 3.55
C LEU A 124 4.52 15.29 3.56
N LYS A 125 5.78 14.87 3.40
CA LYS A 125 6.94 15.78 3.35
C LYS A 125 6.90 16.71 2.14
N GLN A 126 6.47 16.22 0.97
CA GLN A 126 6.27 17.04 -0.23
C GLN A 126 5.22 18.13 -0.02
N LEU A 127 4.20 17.87 0.81
CA LEU A 127 3.17 18.83 1.19
C LEU A 127 3.55 19.70 2.39
N GLY A 128 4.81 19.68 2.81
CA GLY A 128 5.37 20.58 3.83
C GLY A 128 5.25 20.08 5.27
N VAL A 129 4.84 18.85 5.51
CA VAL A 129 4.81 18.28 6.87
C VAL A 129 6.22 17.99 7.34
N LYS A 130 6.69 18.73 8.35
CA LYS A 130 8.08 18.68 8.82
C LYS A 130 8.41 17.42 9.62
N SER A 131 7.49 16.98 10.46
CA SER A 131 7.68 15.81 11.34
C SER A 131 6.65 14.74 11.00
N VAL A 132 7.13 13.58 10.60
CA VAL A 132 6.32 12.42 10.25
C VAL A 132 6.91 11.18 10.92
N TYR A 133 6.11 10.52 11.75
CA TYR A 133 6.47 9.27 12.39
C TYR A 133 6.08 8.10 11.48
N LEU A 134 6.97 7.12 11.32
CA LEU A 134 6.70 5.91 10.58
C LEU A 134 6.27 4.79 11.51
N VAL A 135 5.29 3.99 11.10
CA VAL A 135 4.99 2.74 11.80
C VAL A 135 6.15 1.74 11.61
N PRO A 136 6.63 1.09 12.67
CA PRO A 136 7.74 0.13 12.56
C PRO A 136 7.35 -1.16 11.85
N SER A 137 6.05 -1.53 11.84
CA SER A 137 5.52 -2.67 11.10
C SER A 137 4.10 -2.41 10.63
N PHE A 138 3.69 -3.07 9.51
CA PHE A 138 2.36 -2.91 8.91
C PHE A 138 1.31 -3.80 9.59
N ASP A 139 1.26 -3.76 10.91
CA ASP A 139 0.31 -4.50 11.74
C ASP A 139 -0.17 -3.64 12.91
N GLU A 140 -1.10 -4.16 13.68
CA GLU A 140 -1.70 -3.47 14.82
C GLU A 140 -0.67 -3.12 15.90
N VAL A 141 0.33 -3.97 16.09
CA VAL A 141 1.40 -3.75 17.09
C VAL A 141 2.28 -2.57 16.69
N GLY A 142 2.70 -2.52 15.43
CA GLY A 142 3.49 -1.41 14.91
C GLY A 142 2.73 -0.08 14.96
N LEU A 143 1.42 -0.12 14.68
CA LEU A 143 0.56 1.06 14.80
C LEU A 143 0.47 1.55 16.24
N LEU A 144 0.23 0.67 17.20
CA LEU A 144 0.19 1.02 18.62
C LEU A 144 1.53 1.60 19.09
N GLN A 145 2.65 0.98 18.70
CA GLN A 145 3.98 1.51 19.03
C GLN A 145 4.19 2.93 18.49
N ALA A 146 3.76 3.20 17.25
CA ALA A 146 3.86 4.55 16.69
C ALA A 146 3.00 5.55 17.46
N ILE A 147 1.76 5.20 17.81
CA ILE A 147 0.85 6.07 18.58
C ILE A 147 1.42 6.42 19.96
N PHE A 148 2.01 5.46 20.65
CA PHE A 148 2.60 5.70 21.97
C PHE A 148 3.99 6.38 21.93
N SER A 149 4.57 6.55 20.74
CA SER A 149 5.89 7.18 20.56
C SER A 149 5.83 8.67 20.20
N VAL A 150 4.64 9.23 19.97
CA VAL A 150 4.45 10.62 19.51
C VAL A 150 3.94 11.58 20.60
#